data_35ce8384f0440aca8e3ba5b042e9c410
#
_entry.id   35ce8384f0440aca8e3ba5b042e9c410
#
_cell.length_a   1.000
_cell.length_b   1.000
_cell.length_c   1.000
_cell.angle_alpha   90.00
_cell.angle_beta   90.00
_cell.angle_gamma   90.00
#
_symmetry.space_group_name_H-M   'P 1'
#
loop_
_entity.id
_entity.type
_entity.pdbx_description
1 polymer ?
#
loop_
_entity_poly.entity_id
_entity_poly.type
_entity_poly.pdbx_seq_one_letter_code
_entity_poly.pdbx_strand_id
1 'polypeptide(L)'
;MKIASRIVLVIALIGLFISQIVVAQLPAISTSFATPSPKAVAVEPLPLEVYCPGAFVEVGGESGIELGQIDRIGEASIYPFLGSGNFIVDPGLKTTAGTRAVVTGDNQSTALLSVIQAQGISRERATGFMASPCSQPVFSGWFISGAAALGQETVMLIANPSETETLVSLEFLVPGGKILKQVSLAAGQTEVLPVSSIIFQQPVFALRFETSGVPVSVAMQQRATAGLSTRGVDLQLPSLEPAVENLITGLSVRSEGFEKPVLRLFNPGEIPTEAVISAVSSNNVVVLRQLVEPESFAEVQLDLIDGDYLLRVESAVPLLSGVRNTILQPALDFSWLTPASEFNDLTLPVPNYKTRLHVANFGLAALILNLEIKTGSNVEYQSFEIASLSQFSLLLSGDSIRINSASKFTAALEVIDVPGYAVINPRENQNFGDALSVTVR
;
A
#
# COMPACT_ATOMS: atom_id res chain seq x y z
N MET A 1 -34.63 -11.24 88.50
CA MET A 1 -34.07 -10.79 87.23
C MET A 1 -33.48 -11.92 86.31
N LYS A 2 -33.10 -13.08 86.83
CA LYS A 2 -32.47 -14.15 85.96
C LYS A 2 -33.46 -15.04 85.15
N ILE A 3 -34.75 -15.09 85.46
CA ILE A 3 -35.72 -15.93 84.77
C ILE A 3 -36.27 -15.21 83.53
N ALA A 4 -36.55 -13.89 83.62
CA ALA A 4 -37.06 -13.11 82.48
C ALA A 4 -36.06 -13.03 81.32
N SER A 5 -34.74 -12.92 81.64
CA SER A 5 -33.70 -12.94 80.56
C SER A 5 -33.58 -14.26 79.82
N ARG A 6 -33.85 -15.38 80.51
CA ARG A 6 -33.82 -16.73 79.84
C ARG A 6 -35.02 -16.92 78.97
N ILE A 7 -36.20 -16.43 79.33
CA ILE A 7 -37.42 -16.50 78.54
C ILE A 7 -37.28 -15.67 77.28
N VAL A 8 -36.71 -14.46 77.35
CA VAL A 8 -36.46 -13.62 76.16
C VAL A 8 -35.46 -14.28 75.19
N LEU A 9 -34.43 -14.95 75.71
CA LEU A 9 -33.45 -15.63 74.88
C LEU A 9 -34.07 -16.83 74.16
N VAL A 10 -34.93 -17.60 74.81
CA VAL A 10 -35.64 -18.75 74.20
C VAL A 10 -36.60 -18.28 73.09
N ILE A 11 -37.35 -17.19 73.36
CA ILE A 11 -38.26 -16.63 72.34
C ILE A 11 -37.50 -16.11 71.17
N ALA A 12 -36.33 -15.45 71.35
CA ALA A 12 -35.48 -14.99 70.26
C ALA A 12 -34.92 -16.16 69.43
N LEU A 13 -34.49 -17.25 70.06
CA LEU A 13 -34.02 -18.47 69.36
C LEU A 13 -35.14 -19.16 68.59
N ILE A 14 -36.35 -19.26 69.14
CA ILE A 14 -37.50 -19.80 68.46
C ILE A 14 -37.91 -18.93 67.24
N GLY A 15 -37.88 -17.60 67.40
CA GLY A 15 -38.12 -16.66 66.30
C GLY A 15 -37.14 -16.80 65.19
N LEU A 16 -35.85 -16.98 65.49
CA LEU A 16 -34.78 -17.21 64.54
C LEU A 16 -34.93 -18.54 63.79
N PHE A 17 -35.37 -19.61 64.50
CA PHE A 17 -35.62 -20.92 63.91
C PHE A 17 -36.82 -20.92 62.95
N ILE A 18 -37.90 -20.23 63.35
CA ILE A 18 -39.10 -20.07 62.51
C ILE A 18 -38.80 -19.23 61.28
N SER A 19 -37.99 -18.18 61.41
CA SER A 19 -37.58 -17.38 60.25
C SER A 19 -36.76 -18.17 59.22
N GLN A 20 -35.91 -19.08 59.68
CA GLN A 20 -35.16 -19.98 58.77
C GLN A 20 -36.05 -20.97 58.01
N ILE A 21 -37.08 -21.51 58.70
CA ILE A 21 -38.03 -22.43 58.08
C ILE A 21 -38.90 -21.69 57.06
N VAL A 22 -39.33 -20.47 57.34
CA VAL A 22 -40.12 -19.66 56.39
C VAL A 22 -39.29 -19.26 55.17
N VAL A 23 -38.03 -18.92 55.35
CA VAL A 23 -37.12 -18.60 54.21
C VAL A 23 -36.84 -19.83 53.36
N ALA A 24 -36.74 -21.03 53.97
CA ALA A 24 -36.51 -22.28 53.25
C ALA A 24 -37.77 -22.77 52.45
N GLN A 25 -38.95 -22.24 52.77
CA GLN A 25 -40.20 -22.58 52.03
C GLN A 25 -40.58 -21.55 50.97
N LEU A 26 -39.84 -20.44 50.87
CA LEU A 26 -40.04 -19.50 49.76
C LEU A 26 -39.60 -20.19 48.45
N PRO A 27 -40.47 -20.19 47.43
CA PRO A 27 -40.08 -20.72 46.15
C PRO A 27 -38.81 -19.98 45.68
N ALA A 28 -37.76 -20.73 45.35
CA ALA A 28 -36.57 -20.17 44.77
C ALA A 28 -36.97 -19.32 43.55
N ILE A 29 -36.82 -18.02 43.63
CA ILE A 29 -37.00 -17.16 42.45
C ILE A 29 -35.87 -17.57 41.51
N SER A 30 -36.13 -18.52 40.67
CA SER A 30 -35.28 -18.81 39.53
C SER A 30 -35.40 -17.65 38.57
N THR A 31 -34.57 -16.62 38.76
CA THR A 31 -34.29 -15.67 37.65
C THR A 31 -33.52 -16.44 36.58
N SER A 32 -34.28 -17.19 35.77
CA SER A 32 -33.70 -17.61 34.50
C SER A 32 -33.50 -16.34 33.70
N PHE A 33 -32.31 -15.76 33.79
CA PHE A 33 -31.86 -14.88 32.75
C PHE A 33 -31.84 -15.72 31.46
N ALA A 34 -32.86 -15.54 30.64
CA ALA A 34 -32.83 -16.09 29.30
C ALA A 34 -31.56 -15.47 28.65
N THR A 35 -30.50 -16.27 28.60
CA THR A 35 -29.36 -15.88 27.78
C THR A 35 -29.90 -15.72 26.37
N PRO A 36 -29.85 -14.56 25.77
CA PRO A 36 -30.35 -14.39 24.42
C PRO A 36 -29.65 -15.42 23.56
N SER A 37 -30.43 -16.16 22.82
CA SER A 37 -29.89 -17.14 21.86
C SER A 37 -28.99 -16.36 20.91
N PRO A 38 -27.74 -16.77 20.71
CA PRO A 38 -26.85 -16.10 19.78
C PRO A 38 -27.52 -16.09 18.40
N LYS A 39 -27.75 -14.91 17.84
CA LYS A 39 -28.33 -14.74 16.52
C LYS A 39 -27.17 -14.60 15.53
N ALA A 40 -27.05 -15.52 14.61
CA ALA A 40 -26.14 -15.37 13.48
C ALA A 40 -26.70 -14.28 12.55
N VAL A 41 -25.95 -13.22 12.36
CA VAL A 41 -26.21 -12.17 11.37
C VAL A 41 -25.22 -12.39 10.23
N ALA A 42 -25.74 -12.66 9.04
CA ALA A 42 -24.92 -12.66 7.84
C ALA A 42 -24.56 -11.19 7.52
N VAL A 43 -23.29 -10.87 7.52
CA VAL A 43 -22.77 -9.58 7.04
C VAL A 43 -22.41 -9.78 5.59
N GLU A 44 -23.09 -9.09 4.69
CA GLU A 44 -22.75 -9.10 3.28
C GLU A 44 -21.32 -8.53 3.11
N PRO A 45 -20.47 -9.16 2.28
CA PRO A 45 -19.15 -8.62 1.99
C PRO A 45 -19.29 -7.27 1.31
N LEU A 46 -18.33 -6.37 1.60
CA LEU A 46 -18.25 -5.10 0.89
C LEU A 46 -18.02 -5.35 -0.61
N PRO A 47 -18.54 -4.48 -1.49
CA PRO A 47 -18.31 -4.61 -2.92
C PRO A 47 -16.80 -4.61 -3.21
N LEU A 48 -16.40 -5.44 -4.18
CA LEU A 48 -15.02 -5.47 -4.65
C LEU A 48 -14.73 -4.19 -5.42
N GLU A 49 -13.94 -3.34 -4.84
CA GLU A 49 -13.63 -2.04 -5.41
C GLU A 49 -12.17 -1.64 -5.22
N VAL A 50 -11.65 -0.89 -6.18
CA VAL A 50 -10.35 -0.21 -6.09
C VAL A 50 -10.49 1.23 -6.55
N TYR A 51 -9.60 2.08 -6.06
CA TYR A 51 -9.54 3.49 -6.42
C TYR A 51 -8.21 3.79 -7.14
N CYS A 52 -8.32 4.47 -8.28
CA CYS A 52 -7.18 4.95 -9.06
C CYS A 52 -6.97 6.44 -8.79
N PRO A 53 -5.77 6.92 -8.44
CA PRO A 53 -5.52 8.31 -8.07
C PRO A 53 -5.81 9.36 -9.15
N GLY A 54 -5.80 8.98 -10.43
CA GLY A 54 -6.08 9.86 -11.57
C GLY A 54 -4.84 10.48 -12.19
N ALA A 55 -5.06 11.50 -13.03
CA ALA A 55 -4.04 12.14 -13.83
C ALA A 55 -3.05 12.95 -13.00
N PHE A 56 -1.88 13.20 -13.58
CA PHE A 56 -0.82 14.05 -13.03
C PHE A 56 -1.37 15.39 -12.57
N VAL A 57 -0.94 15.81 -11.40
CA VAL A 57 -1.27 17.12 -10.82
C VAL A 57 -0.09 18.06 -10.97
N GLU A 58 -0.35 19.22 -11.52
CA GLU A 58 0.60 20.33 -11.59
C GLU A 58 0.21 21.42 -10.60
N VAL A 59 1.18 21.86 -9.80
CA VAL A 59 1.03 22.98 -8.87
C VAL A 59 1.73 24.19 -9.47
N GLY A 60 0.97 25.19 -9.78
CA GLY A 60 1.30 26.47 -10.42
C GLY A 60 2.72 26.76 -10.89
N GLY A 61 2.86 27.28 -12.09
CA GLY A 61 4.13 27.73 -12.60
C GLY A 61 4.45 27.42 -14.06
N GLU A 62 3.60 26.69 -14.79
CA GLU A 62 3.71 26.61 -16.25
C GLU A 62 2.78 27.61 -16.94
N SER A 63 3.05 27.85 -18.23
CA SER A 63 2.18 28.69 -19.06
C SER A 63 0.74 28.21 -19.06
N GLY A 64 -0.18 29.05 -18.63
CA GLY A 64 -1.60 28.76 -18.52
C GLY A 64 -2.05 28.29 -17.13
N ILE A 65 -1.15 28.11 -16.18
CA ILE A 65 -1.49 27.81 -14.77
C ILE A 65 -0.98 28.97 -13.91
N GLU A 66 -1.90 29.63 -13.20
CA GLU A 66 -1.56 30.73 -12.31
C GLU A 66 -0.78 30.24 -11.08
N LEU A 67 0.03 31.11 -10.51
CA LEU A 67 0.81 30.78 -9.31
C LEU A 67 -0.12 30.37 -8.16
N GLY A 68 0.10 29.16 -7.63
CA GLY A 68 -0.71 28.56 -6.57
C GLY A 68 -1.96 27.83 -7.05
N GLN A 69 -2.29 27.86 -8.33
CA GLN A 69 -3.33 27.05 -8.92
C GLN A 69 -2.89 25.58 -8.99
N ILE A 70 -3.82 24.69 -8.82
CA ILE A 70 -3.62 23.24 -8.88
C ILE A 70 -4.51 22.70 -10.01
N ASP A 71 -3.90 22.09 -11.01
CA ASP A 71 -4.61 21.52 -12.15
C ASP A 71 -4.22 20.06 -12.39
N ARG A 72 -5.16 19.27 -12.88
CA ARG A 72 -4.88 17.92 -13.38
C ARG A 72 -4.60 17.99 -14.87
N ILE A 73 -3.52 17.36 -15.28
CA ILE A 73 -3.00 17.46 -16.64
C ILE A 73 -3.28 16.17 -17.41
N GLY A 74 -4.08 16.29 -18.46
CA GLY A 74 -4.42 15.16 -19.33
C GLY A 74 -5.28 14.10 -18.64
N GLU A 75 -5.10 12.85 -19.05
CA GLU A 75 -5.85 11.69 -18.55
C GLU A 75 -4.92 10.52 -18.29
N ALA A 76 -5.13 9.81 -17.20
CA ALA A 76 -4.51 8.52 -16.95
C ALA A 76 -5.29 7.40 -17.65
N SER A 77 -4.60 6.49 -18.32
CA SER A 77 -5.18 5.27 -18.88
C SER A 77 -5.37 4.23 -17.79
N ILE A 78 -6.49 3.51 -17.85
CA ILE A 78 -6.86 2.47 -16.89
C ILE A 78 -6.81 1.11 -17.58
N TYR A 79 -6.08 0.18 -17.01
CA TYR A 79 -5.92 -1.20 -17.48
C TYR A 79 -6.54 -2.15 -16.46
N PRO A 80 -7.79 -2.60 -16.70
CA PRO A 80 -8.44 -3.53 -15.79
C PRO A 80 -8.16 -4.98 -16.17
N PHE A 81 -8.04 -5.84 -15.17
CA PHE A 81 -8.24 -7.28 -15.27
C PHE A 81 -9.40 -7.69 -14.38
N LEU A 82 -10.33 -8.44 -14.94
CA LEU A 82 -11.46 -9.05 -14.23
C LEU A 82 -11.50 -10.55 -14.54
N GLY A 83 -11.40 -11.38 -13.51
CA GLY A 83 -11.47 -12.83 -13.64
C GLY A 83 -12.88 -13.34 -13.99
N SER A 84 -13.91 -12.74 -13.40
CA SER A 84 -15.32 -13.04 -13.64
C SER A 84 -16.21 -11.87 -13.19
N GLY A 85 -17.44 -11.78 -13.74
CA GLY A 85 -18.39 -10.72 -13.41
C GLY A 85 -18.38 -9.57 -14.41
N ASN A 86 -19.14 -8.52 -14.11
CA ASN A 86 -19.18 -7.28 -14.87
C ASN A 86 -18.36 -6.21 -14.15
N PHE A 87 -17.64 -5.41 -14.92
CA PHE A 87 -16.78 -4.37 -14.42
C PHE A 87 -17.28 -3.00 -14.84
N ILE A 88 -17.42 -2.10 -13.88
CA ILE A 88 -17.76 -0.71 -14.13
C ILE A 88 -16.59 0.15 -13.69
N VAL A 89 -16.02 0.88 -14.64
CA VAL A 89 -15.11 1.99 -14.38
C VAL A 89 -15.86 3.26 -14.72
N ASP A 90 -16.06 4.11 -13.78
CA ASP A 90 -16.59 5.43 -14.01
C ASP A 90 -15.43 6.45 -13.88
N PRO A 91 -15.11 7.22 -14.90
CA PRO A 91 -15.81 7.50 -16.14
C PRO A 91 -15.34 6.73 -17.40
N GLY A 92 -14.84 5.52 -17.30
CA GLY A 92 -14.36 4.74 -18.43
C GLY A 92 -12.91 4.29 -18.29
N LEU A 93 -12.23 3.95 -19.40
CA LEU A 93 -10.84 3.45 -19.39
C LEU A 93 -9.78 4.57 -19.27
N LYS A 94 -10.22 5.81 -19.05
CA LYS A 94 -9.35 6.97 -18.81
C LYS A 94 -9.98 7.86 -17.74
N THR A 95 -9.14 8.51 -16.95
CA THR A 95 -9.60 9.41 -15.90
C THR A 95 -8.68 10.63 -15.74
N THR A 96 -9.29 11.79 -15.55
CA THR A 96 -8.59 13.01 -15.14
C THR A 96 -8.57 13.13 -13.63
N ALA A 97 -9.75 13.08 -12.99
CA ALA A 97 -9.86 12.97 -11.53
C ALA A 97 -9.65 11.53 -11.08
N GLY A 98 -9.43 11.27 -9.82
CA GLY A 98 -9.40 9.90 -9.31
C GLY A 98 -10.70 9.16 -9.64
N THR A 99 -10.64 7.87 -9.90
CA THR A 99 -11.81 7.07 -10.25
C THR A 99 -11.91 5.81 -9.43
N ARG A 100 -13.14 5.43 -9.16
CA ARG A 100 -13.52 4.18 -8.47
C ARG A 100 -13.86 3.13 -9.52
N ALA A 101 -13.25 1.95 -9.36
CA ALA A 101 -13.55 0.78 -10.18
C ALA A 101 -14.25 -0.27 -9.31
N VAL A 102 -15.42 -0.71 -9.70
CA VAL A 102 -16.27 -1.61 -8.92
C VAL A 102 -16.67 -2.82 -9.75
N VAL A 103 -16.64 -4.01 -9.14
CA VAL A 103 -17.22 -5.21 -9.74
C VAL A 103 -18.70 -5.30 -9.36
N THR A 104 -19.54 -5.52 -10.35
CA THR A 104 -20.98 -5.73 -10.19
C THR A 104 -21.41 -7.08 -10.76
N GLY A 105 -22.50 -7.66 -10.25
CA GLY A 105 -23.08 -8.91 -10.74
C GLY A 105 -23.23 -9.99 -9.69
N ASP A 106 -23.90 -11.08 -10.04
CA ASP A 106 -24.33 -12.13 -9.09
C ASP A 106 -23.19 -13.08 -8.66
N ASN A 107 -22.06 -13.10 -9.39
CA ASN A 107 -20.92 -14.00 -9.11
C ASN A 107 -19.74 -13.27 -8.44
N GLN A 108 -20.04 -12.37 -7.53
CA GLN A 108 -19.01 -11.54 -6.86
C GLN A 108 -18.02 -12.40 -6.04
N SER A 109 -18.44 -13.53 -5.48
CA SER A 109 -17.61 -14.37 -4.60
C SER A 109 -16.38 -15.01 -5.25
N THR A 110 -16.32 -15.06 -6.59
CA THR A 110 -15.18 -15.61 -7.36
C THR A 110 -14.48 -14.58 -8.24
N ALA A 111 -14.92 -13.32 -8.18
CA ALA A 111 -14.31 -12.27 -8.97
C ALA A 111 -12.93 -11.92 -8.43
N LEU A 112 -11.95 -11.82 -9.33
CA LEU A 112 -10.62 -11.27 -9.09
C LEU A 112 -10.54 -9.93 -9.79
N LEU A 113 -10.18 -8.88 -9.07
CA LEU A 113 -10.00 -7.55 -9.63
C LEU A 113 -8.54 -7.12 -9.47
N SER A 114 -7.94 -6.71 -10.57
CA SER A 114 -6.65 -6.01 -10.58
C SER A 114 -6.73 -4.88 -11.59
N VAL A 115 -6.31 -3.70 -11.21
CA VAL A 115 -6.37 -2.52 -12.06
C VAL A 115 -5.05 -1.76 -11.95
N ILE A 116 -4.50 -1.35 -13.08
CA ILE A 116 -3.32 -0.50 -13.17
C ILE A 116 -3.73 0.79 -13.87
N GLN A 117 -3.31 1.94 -13.34
CA GLN A 117 -3.32 3.20 -14.07
C GLN A 117 -1.93 3.55 -14.57
N ALA A 118 -1.86 4.22 -15.73
CA ALA A 118 -0.59 4.69 -16.30
C ALA A 118 -0.80 5.96 -17.11
N GLN A 119 0.21 6.86 -17.07
CA GLN A 119 0.20 8.10 -17.83
C GLN A 119 1.62 8.54 -18.17
N GLY A 120 1.89 8.83 -19.45
CA GLY A 120 3.06 9.54 -19.89
C GLY A 120 2.88 11.05 -19.72
N ILE A 121 3.87 11.73 -19.16
CA ILE A 121 3.88 13.18 -18.91
C ILE A 121 4.94 13.83 -19.81
N SER A 122 4.54 14.84 -20.57
CA SER A 122 5.44 15.64 -21.42
C SER A 122 5.04 17.12 -21.32
N ARG A 123 5.59 17.78 -20.32
CA ARG A 123 5.37 19.18 -19.99
C ARG A 123 6.72 19.90 -19.87
N GLU A 124 6.70 21.21 -19.87
CA GLU A 124 7.92 22.03 -19.76
C GLU A 124 8.69 21.73 -18.48
N ARG A 125 8.00 21.54 -17.36
CA ARG A 125 8.58 21.31 -16.03
C ARG A 125 8.36 19.90 -15.49
N ALA A 126 7.70 19.01 -16.24
CA ALA A 126 7.43 17.65 -15.84
C ALA A 126 7.50 16.73 -17.06
N THR A 127 8.46 15.84 -17.07
CA THR A 127 8.59 14.80 -18.10
C THR A 127 8.87 13.48 -17.42
N GLY A 128 8.19 12.42 -17.82
CA GLY A 128 8.36 11.11 -17.23
C GLY A 128 7.13 10.25 -17.39
N PHE A 129 7.11 9.13 -16.69
CA PHE A 129 6.03 8.16 -16.76
C PHE A 129 5.53 7.82 -15.35
N MET A 130 4.25 7.96 -15.14
CA MET A 130 3.60 7.55 -13.88
C MET A 130 2.80 6.28 -14.09
N ALA A 131 2.99 5.30 -13.23
CA ALA A 131 2.12 4.14 -13.19
C ALA A 131 2.00 3.62 -11.75
N SER A 132 0.81 3.15 -11.41
CA SER A 132 0.56 2.51 -10.11
C SER A 132 -0.58 1.51 -10.21
N PRO A 133 -0.65 0.51 -9.32
CA PRO A 133 -1.87 -0.25 -9.18
C PRO A 133 -2.96 0.69 -8.62
N CYS A 134 -4.22 0.45 -8.96
CA CYS A 134 -5.34 0.98 -8.21
C CYS A 134 -5.56 0.09 -6.99
N SER A 135 -5.82 0.65 -5.84
CA SER A 135 -5.87 -0.09 -4.58
C SER A 135 -7.16 0.12 -3.82
N GLN A 136 -7.49 -0.79 -2.92
CA GLN A 136 -8.56 -0.56 -1.97
C GLN A 136 -8.20 0.63 -1.06
N PRO A 137 -9.22 1.40 -0.64
CA PRO A 137 -9.06 2.37 0.44
C PRO A 137 -8.57 1.71 1.71
N VAL A 138 -7.73 2.38 2.47
CA VAL A 138 -7.09 1.88 3.70
C VAL A 138 -7.26 2.87 4.85
N PHE A 139 -7.19 2.36 6.09
CA PHE A 139 -7.29 3.19 7.30
C PHE A 139 -5.97 3.84 7.69
N SER A 140 -4.84 3.28 7.29
CA SER A 140 -3.51 3.78 7.60
C SER A 140 -2.52 3.39 6.51
N GLY A 141 -1.37 4.03 6.50
CA GLY A 141 -0.28 3.65 5.61
C GLY A 141 0.94 4.55 5.76
N TRP A 142 2.00 4.16 5.08
CA TRP A 142 3.30 4.80 5.15
C TRP A 142 3.84 5.16 3.76
N PHE A 143 4.62 6.24 3.70
CA PHE A 143 5.43 6.61 2.56
C PHE A 143 6.85 6.94 3.03
N ILE A 144 7.85 6.42 2.33
CA ILE A 144 9.28 6.65 2.63
C ILE A 144 9.94 7.61 1.63
N SER A 145 9.34 7.78 0.49
CA SER A 145 9.94 8.46 -0.66
C SER A 145 9.90 9.98 -0.62
N GLY A 146 9.24 10.57 0.36
CA GLY A 146 8.94 12.01 0.40
C GLY A 146 10.16 12.93 0.27
N ALA A 147 9.98 14.03 -0.46
CA ALA A 147 10.94 15.12 -0.59
C ALA A 147 10.21 16.45 -0.87
N ALA A 148 10.62 17.53 -0.20
CA ALA A 148 10.04 18.89 -0.34
C ALA A 148 11.16 19.95 -0.29
N ALA A 149 12.20 19.76 -1.10
CA ALA A 149 13.33 20.66 -1.27
C ALA A 149 13.28 21.36 -2.63
N LEU A 150 14.20 22.28 -2.87
CA LEU A 150 14.32 22.96 -4.15
C LEU A 150 14.50 21.94 -5.29
N GLY A 151 13.63 21.99 -6.30
CA GLY A 151 13.63 21.05 -7.41
C GLY A 151 12.97 19.69 -7.09
N GLN A 152 12.41 19.52 -5.91
CA GLN A 152 11.67 18.30 -5.52
C GLN A 152 10.29 18.69 -4.98
N GLU A 153 9.27 18.29 -5.69
CA GLU A 153 7.89 18.55 -5.33
C GLU A 153 7.18 17.24 -5.01
N THR A 154 6.49 17.25 -3.89
CA THR A 154 5.59 16.14 -3.50
C THR A 154 4.18 16.68 -3.34
N VAL A 155 3.22 15.96 -3.91
CA VAL A 155 1.79 16.23 -3.79
C VAL A 155 1.11 14.98 -3.24
N MET A 156 0.30 15.14 -2.19
CA MET A 156 -0.56 14.06 -1.71
C MET A 156 -1.92 14.14 -2.39
N LEU A 157 -2.37 13.00 -2.90
CA LEU A 157 -3.69 12.80 -3.48
C LEU A 157 -4.49 11.97 -2.49
N ILE A 158 -5.51 12.54 -1.86
CA ILE A 158 -6.27 11.89 -0.81
C ILE A 158 -7.73 11.88 -1.20
N ALA A 159 -8.32 10.71 -1.37
CA ALA A 159 -9.72 10.56 -1.76
C ALA A 159 -10.51 9.78 -0.73
N ASN A 160 -11.70 10.27 -0.43
CA ASN A 160 -12.72 9.56 0.34
C ASN A 160 -13.78 9.00 -0.62
N PRO A 161 -13.68 7.75 -1.06
CA PRO A 161 -14.66 7.17 -1.99
C PRO A 161 -15.96 6.74 -1.30
N SER A 162 -16.07 6.88 0.01
CA SER A 162 -17.25 6.48 0.78
C SER A 162 -18.36 7.54 0.77
N GLU A 163 -19.52 7.16 1.29
CA GLU A 163 -20.68 8.04 1.45
C GLU A 163 -20.69 8.84 2.76
N THR A 164 -19.68 8.65 3.61
CA THR A 164 -19.55 9.34 4.91
C THR A 164 -18.28 10.15 4.97
N GLU A 165 -18.30 11.24 5.74
CA GLU A 165 -17.10 12.05 5.99
C GLU A 165 -16.06 11.30 6.81
N THR A 166 -14.80 11.68 6.67
CA THR A 166 -13.68 11.16 7.46
C THR A 166 -12.65 12.23 7.75
N LEU A 167 -11.92 12.05 8.83
CA LEU A 167 -10.77 12.89 9.18
C LEU A 167 -9.49 12.07 8.98
N VAL A 168 -8.57 12.60 8.18
CA VAL A 168 -7.26 12.01 7.91
C VAL A 168 -6.20 12.78 8.68
N SER A 169 -5.47 12.10 9.54
CA SER A 169 -4.30 12.63 10.25
C SER A 169 -3.04 12.26 9.48
N LEU A 170 -2.27 13.25 9.09
CA LEU A 170 -0.99 13.12 8.38
C LEU A 170 0.14 13.48 9.34
N GLU A 171 1.07 12.56 9.56
CA GLU A 171 2.26 12.76 10.37
C GLU A 171 3.49 12.74 9.45
N PHE A 172 4.03 13.94 9.17
CA PHE A 172 5.25 14.11 8.40
C PHE A 172 6.44 13.98 9.34
N LEU A 173 7.21 12.93 9.15
CA LEU A 173 8.43 12.64 9.89
C LEU A 173 9.60 13.23 9.09
N VAL A 174 10.28 14.22 9.66
CA VAL A 174 11.36 14.95 9.03
C VAL A 174 12.64 14.85 9.88
N PRO A 175 13.83 15.08 9.33
CA PRO A 175 15.03 15.16 10.15
C PRO A 175 14.85 16.14 11.30
N GLY A 176 14.94 15.65 12.54
CA GLY A 176 14.84 16.46 13.75
C GLY A 176 13.42 16.66 14.29
N GLY A 177 12.38 15.96 13.78
CA GLY A 177 11.05 16.03 14.39
C GLY A 177 9.90 15.56 13.50
N LYS A 178 8.70 15.95 13.91
CA LYS A 178 7.47 15.62 13.20
C LYS A 178 6.52 16.80 13.09
N ILE A 179 5.75 16.83 12.01
CA ILE A 179 4.74 17.85 11.74
C ILE A 179 3.41 17.14 11.50
N LEU A 180 2.38 17.57 12.23
CA LEU A 180 1.04 17.00 12.13
C LEU A 180 0.13 17.90 11.31
N LYS A 181 -0.64 17.31 10.40
CA LYS A 181 -1.69 17.98 9.62
C LYS A 181 -2.94 17.12 9.65
N GLN A 182 -4.09 17.74 9.83
CA GLN A 182 -5.38 17.07 9.69
C GLN A 182 -6.10 17.59 8.45
N VAL A 183 -6.77 16.66 7.74
CA VAL A 183 -7.56 16.93 6.55
C VAL A 183 -8.94 16.29 6.75
N SER A 184 -10.00 17.10 6.71
CA SER A 184 -11.38 16.60 6.72
C SER A 184 -11.84 16.41 5.29
N LEU A 185 -12.39 15.24 4.99
CA LEU A 185 -12.87 14.88 3.67
C LEU A 185 -14.36 14.53 3.75
N ALA A 186 -15.18 15.30 3.05
CA ALA A 186 -16.59 14.95 2.86
C ALA A 186 -16.73 13.65 2.02
N ALA A 187 -17.93 13.09 2.00
CA ALA A 187 -18.27 11.96 1.14
C ALA A 187 -17.93 12.26 -0.33
N GLY A 188 -17.23 11.34 -0.99
CA GLY A 188 -16.82 11.46 -2.40
C GLY A 188 -15.77 12.54 -2.69
N GLN A 189 -15.25 13.24 -1.68
CA GLN A 189 -14.28 14.31 -1.87
C GLN A 189 -12.88 13.78 -2.16
N THR A 190 -12.16 14.48 -3.05
CA THR A 190 -10.71 14.31 -3.25
C THR A 190 -10.01 15.61 -2.87
N GLU A 191 -8.95 15.49 -2.07
CA GLU A 191 -8.06 16.58 -1.70
C GLU A 191 -6.72 16.41 -2.42
N VAL A 192 -6.21 17.52 -2.95
CA VAL A 192 -4.88 17.61 -3.53
C VAL A 192 -4.06 18.54 -2.64
N LEU A 193 -3.06 17.96 -1.95
CA LEU A 193 -2.31 18.66 -0.94
C LEU A 193 -0.83 18.77 -1.34
N PRO A 194 -0.37 19.94 -1.82
CA PRO A 194 1.04 20.20 -2.02
C PRO A 194 1.78 20.19 -0.69
N VAL A 195 2.74 19.27 -0.54
CA VAL A 195 3.47 19.08 0.71
C VAL A 195 4.31 20.30 1.09
N SER A 196 4.78 21.06 0.10
CA SER A 196 5.49 22.33 0.32
C SER A 196 4.70 23.39 1.09
N SER A 197 3.36 23.26 1.15
CA SER A 197 2.49 24.11 1.97
C SER A 197 2.54 23.78 3.47
N ILE A 198 3.12 22.65 3.84
CA ILE A 198 3.17 22.12 5.22
C ILE A 198 4.61 22.06 5.71
N ILE A 199 5.50 21.51 4.90
CA ILE A 199 6.93 21.35 5.21
C ILE A 199 7.74 22.02 4.10
N PHE A 200 8.82 22.68 4.48
CA PHE A 200 9.63 23.46 3.56
C PHE A 200 11.10 23.06 3.66
N GLN A 201 11.77 22.98 2.51
CA GLN A 201 13.21 22.66 2.38
C GLN A 201 13.65 21.37 3.09
N GLN A 202 12.78 20.36 3.10
CA GLN A 202 13.12 19.03 3.60
C GLN A 202 13.51 18.13 2.42
N PRO A 203 14.78 17.73 2.28
CA PRO A 203 15.21 16.84 1.20
C PRO A 203 14.68 15.44 1.34
N VAL A 204 14.30 15.04 2.57
CA VAL A 204 13.74 13.73 2.91
C VAL A 204 12.65 13.89 3.93
N PHE A 205 11.58 13.12 3.78
CA PHE A 205 10.59 12.88 4.82
C PHE A 205 9.93 11.51 4.63
N ALA A 206 9.47 10.92 5.71
CA ALA A 206 8.49 9.85 5.68
C ALA A 206 7.12 10.42 6.07
N LEU A 207 6.07 9.79 5.62
CA LEU A 207 4.70 10.16 5.99
C LEU A 207 3.99 8.92 6.54
N ARG A 208 3.36 9.05 7.68
CA ARG A 208 2.35 8.15 8.21
C ARG A 208 1.01 8.83 8.15
N PHE A 209 -0.03 8.11 7.75
CA PHE A 209 -1.39 8.62 7.85
C PHE A 209 -2.31 7.61 8.53
N GLU A 210 -3.33 8.14 9.19
CA GLU A 210 -4.40 7.36 9.82
C GLU A 210 -5.74 8.08 9.61
N THR A 211 -6.82 7.32 9.47
CA THR A 211 -8.17 7.87 9.40
C THR A 211 -8.98 7.54 10.63
N SER A 212 -9.83 8.47 11.06
CA SER A 212 -10.78 8.25 12.14
C SER A 212 -12.21 8.19 11.58
N GLY A 213 -12.57 7.16 10.89
CA GLY A 213 -13.88 7.06 10.26
C GLY A 213 -13.89 5.94 9.22
N VAL A 214 -13.97 6.32 7.95
CA VAL A 214 -13.92 5.37 6.84
C VAL A 214 -12.52 5.34 6.20
N PRO A 215 -12.16 4.24 5.52
CA PRO A 215 -10.89 4.15 4.82
C PRO A 215 -10.83 5.13 3.64
N VAL A 216 -9.62 5.56 3.29
CA VAL A 216 -9.34 6.50 2.21
C VAL A 216 -8.35 5.91 1.21
N SER A 217 -8.38 6.41 -0.02
CA SER A 217 -7.31 6.19 -0.98
C SER A 217 -6.31 7.31 -0.88
N VAL A 218 -5.04 6.97 -0.69
CA VAL A 218 -3.94 7.94 -0.60
C VAL A 218 -2.86 7.55 -1.60
N ALA A 219 -2.41 8.54 -2.38
CA ALA A 219 -1.26 8.37 -3.26
C ALA A 219 -0.31 9.58 -3.09
N MET A 220 0.96 9.35 -3.34
CA MET A 220 2.01 10.36 -3.34
C MET A 220 2.55 10.52 -4.75
N GLN A 221 2.34 11.68 -5.34
CA GLN A 221 2.95 12.07 -6.59
C GLN A 221 4.22 12.85 -6.33
N GLN A 222 5.26 12.57 -7.08
CA GLN A 222 6.53 13.30 -7.04
C GLN A 222 6.91 13.85 -8.39
N ARG A 223 7.58 14.99 -8.37
CA ARG A 223 8.22 15.62 -9.51
C ARG A 223 9.62 16.10 -9.11
N ALA A 224 10.59 15.82 -9.95
CA ALA A 224 11.96 16.31 -9.76
C ALA A 224 12.41 17.19 -10.92
N THR A 225 13.14 18.27 -10.60
CA THR A 225 13.77 19.20 -11.57
C THR A 225 15.15 19.61 -11.09
N ALA A 226 16.01 20.03 -12.02
CA ALA A 226 17.27 20.69 -11.71
C ALA A 226 17.31 22.00 -12.51
N GLY A 227 17.00 23.11 -11.85
CA GLY A 227 16.72 24.37 -12.50
C GLY A 227 15.51 24.25 -13.43
N LEU A 228 15.71 24.45 -14.73
CA LEU A 228 14.67 24.30 -15.76
C LEU A 228 14.60 22.89 -16.37
N SER A 229 15.56 22.01 -16.04
CA SER A 229 15.59 20.66 -16.61
C SER A 229 14.75 19.70 -15.78
N THR A 230 13.86 18.96 -16.43
CA THR A 230 13.08 17.89 -15.82
C THR A 230 13.98 16.72 -15.43
N ARG A 231 13.67 16.06 -14.30
CA ARG A 231 14.39 14.91 -13.77
C ARG A 231 13.50 13.70 -13.57
N GLY A 232 12.22 13.84 -13.87
CA GLY A 232 11.25 12.75 -13.80
C GLY A 232 10.05 13.04 -12.91
N VAL A 233 9.12 12.10 -12.97
CA VAL A 233 7.91 12.05 -12.16
C VAL A 233 7.68 10.63 -11.63
N ASP A 234 6.98 10.49 -10.52
CA ASP A 234 6.63 9.18 -9.96
C ASP A 234 5.28 9.25 -9.23
N LEU A 235 4.58 8.12 -9.16
CA LEU A 235 3.32 7.98 -8.45
C LEU A 235 3.34 6.72 -7.59
N GLN A 236 3.21 6.90 -6.29
CA GLN A 236 3.29 5.83 -5.32
C GLN A 236 2.02 5.68 -4.52
N LEU A 237 1.70 4.44 -4.20
CA LEU A 237 0.76 4.08 -3.15
C LEU A 237 1.49 3.89 -1.82
N PRO A 238 0.75 3.82 -0.69
CA PRO A 238 1.36 3.55 0.60
C PRO A 238 2.23 2.28 0.56
N SER A 239 3.42 2.33 1.13
CA SER A 239 4.29 1.16 1.30
C SER A 239 3.70 0.17 2.31
N LEU A 240 4.31 -1.02 2.41
CA LEU A 240 4.06 -1.92 3.54
C LEU A 240 4.45 -1.25 4.85
N GLU A 241 3.89 -1.76 5.96
CA GLU A 241 4.27 -1.33 7.31
C GLU A 241 5.78 -1.54 7.55
N PRO A 242 6.39 -0.77 8.47
CA PRO A 242 7.77 -1.01 8.86
C PRO A 242 8.01 -2.46 9.27
N ALA A 243 9.06 -3.08 8.78
CA ALA A 243 9.36 -4.49 9.00
C ALA A 243 10.83 -4.74 9.32
N VAL A 244 11.11 -5.85 9.99
CA VAL A 244 12.49 -6.30 10.28
C VAL A 244 13.15 -6.93 9.04
N GLU A 245 12.35 -7.32 8.05
CA GLU A 245 12.78 -7.78 6.73
C GLU A 245 11.96 -7.06 5.65
N ASN A 246 12.65 -6.41 4.74
CA ASN A 246 12.06 -5.70 3.62
C ASN A 246 12.59 -6.30 2.31
N LEU A 247 11.69 -6.77 1.44
CA LEU A 247 12.00 -7.43 0.18
C LEU A 247 11.63 -6.51 -0.98
N ILE A 248 12.61 -6.03 -1.74
CA ILE A 248 12.40 -5.11 -2.86
C ILE A 248 12.76 -5.83 -4.16
N THR A 249 11.83 -5.83 -5.11
CA THR A 249 11.92 -6.51 -6.41
C THR A 249 11.83 -5.49 -7.55
N GLY A 250 12.49 -5.78 -8.68
CA GLY A 250 12.40 -4.95 -9.89
C GLY A 250 13.44 -3.83 -9.97
N LEU A 251 14.47 -3.85 -9.13
CA LEU A 251 15.58 -2.90 -9.25
C LEU A 251 16.42 -3.27 -10.49
N SER A 252 16.25 -2.50 -11.55
CA SER A 252 17.01 -2.63 -12.81
C SER A 252 18.06 -1.54 -12.88
N VAL A 253 19.32 -1.91 -12.74
CA VAL A 253 20.46 -0.99 -12.86
C VAL A 253 21.01 -1.03 -14.28
N ARG A 254 21.18 0.14 -14.90
CA ARG A 254 21.73 0.30 -16.25
C ARG A 254 22.88 1.31 -16.20
N SER A 255 24.00 0.99 -16.84
CA SER A 255 25.24 1.82 -16.83
C SER A 255 25.03 3.22 -17.40
N GLU A 256 24.02 3.37 -18.23
CA GLU A 256 23.60 4.67 -18.78
C GLU A 256 22.73 5.47 -17.79
N GLY A 257 22.53 4.97 -16.56
CA GLY A 257 21.81 5.66 -15.51
C GLY A 257 22.52 6.93 -15.06
N PHE A 258 21.77 8.03 -14.95
CA PHE A 258 22.31 9.35 -14.57
C PHE A 258 22.78 9.38 -13.10
N GLU A 259 22.07 8.68 -12.23
CA GLU A 259 22.35 8.61 -10.81
C GLU A 259 22.36 7.14 -10.36
N LYS A 260 23.27 6.79 -9.45
CA LYS A 260 23.25 5.46 -8.82
C LYS A 260 21.97 5.30 -7.99
N PRO A 261 21.42 4.09 -7.89
CA PRO A 261 20.29 3.86 -7.00
C PRO A 261 20.59 4.27 -5.56
N VAL A 262 19.62 4.89 -4.91
CA VAL A 262 19.72 5.32 -3.51
C VAL A 262 18.69 4.62 -2.68
N LEU A 263 19.15 3.80 -1.73
CA LEU A 263 18.31 3.20 -0.71
C LEU A 263 18.11 4.19 0.42
N ARG A 264 16.87 4.50 0.72
CA ARG A 264 16.47 5.28 1.90
C ARG A 264 15.91 4.34 2.95
N LEU A 265 16.39 4.49 4.18
CA LEU A 265 15.92 3.80 5.37
C LEU A 265 15.39 4.82 6.36
N PHE A 266 14.35 4.46 7.09
CA PHE A 266 13.84 5.23 8.21
C PHE A 266 13.55 4.31 9.38
N ASN A 267 14.07 4.63 10.55
CA ASN A 267 13.79 3.94 11.79
C ASN A 267 12.70 4.68 12.57
N PRO A 268 11.45 4.20 12.58
CA PRO A 268 10.37 4.83 13.35
C PRO A 268 10.43 4.53 14.84
N GLY A 269 11.34 3.64 15.27
CA GLY A 269 11.47 3.20 16.67
C GLY A 269 12.42 4.06 17.49
N GLU A 270 12.48 3.76 18.77
CA GLU A 270 13.31 4.48 19.77
C GLU A 270 14.70 3.85 19.97
N ILE A 271 15.01 2.75 19.27
CA ILE A 271 16.25 1.97 19.42
C ILE A 271 17.05 2.04 18.12
N PRO A 272 18.35 2.38 18.16
CA PRO A 272 19.18 2.33 16.98
C PRO A 272 19.33 0.89 16.48
N THR A 273 19.45 0.72 15.16
CA THR A 273 19.62 -0.60 14.56
C THR A 273 20.60 -0.57 13.40
N GLU A 274 21.32 -1.67 13.22
CA GLU A 274 22.12 -1.90 12.02
C GLU A 274 21.22 -2.59 10.98
N ALA A 275 21.10 -1.99 9.82
CA ALA A 275 20.49 -2.61 8.65
C ALA A 275 21.55 -3.36 7.85
N VAL A 276 21.29 -4.64 7.55
CA VAL A 276 22.07 -5.44 6.61
C VAL A 276 21.36 -5.40 5.26
N ILE A 277 22.03 -4.87 4.26
CA ILE A 277 21.51 -4.64 2.91
C ILE A 277 22.19 -5.62 1.97
N SER A 278 21.41 -6.51 1.35
CA SER A 278 21.90 -7.50 0.40
C SER A 278 21.27 -7.25 -0.97
N ALA A 279 22.08 -6.85 -1.95
CA ALA A 279 21.68 -6.70 -3.34
C ALA A 279 22.23 -7.85 -4.16
N VAL A 280 21.36 -8.66 -4.77
CA VAL A 280 21.75 -9.87 -5.48
C VAL A 280 21.22 -9.85 -6.91
N SER A 281 22.12 -10.04 -7.87
CA SER A 281 21.82 -10.30 -9.27
C SER A 281 22.45 -11.61 -9.73
N SER A 282 22.22 -12.02 -10.97
CA SER A 282 22.83 -13.22 -11.55
C SER A 282 24.38 -13.20 -11.53
N ASN A 283 24.99 -12.01 -11.55
CA ASN A 283 26.44 -11.84 -11.73
C ASN A 283 27.10 -11.06 -10.59
N ASN A 284 26.33 -10.53 -9.65
CA ASN A 284 26.89 -9.68 -8.61
C ASN A 284 26.12 -9.82 -7.30
N VAL A 285 26.86 -9.82 -6.19
CA VAL A 285 26.30 -9.81 -4.84
C VAL A 285 27.01 -8.72 -4.06
N VAL A 286 26.27 -7.77 -3.54
CA VAL A 286 26.77 -6.68 -2.71
C VAL A 286 26.07 -6.74 -1.37
N VAL A 287 26.86 -6.73 -0.29
CA VAL A 287 26.35 -6.68 1.09
C VAL A 287 26.92 -5.44 1.77
N LEU A 288 26.02 -4.59 2.25
CA LEU A 288 26.35 -3.36 2.97
C LEU A 288 25.74 -3.41 4.37
N ARG A 289 26.30 -2.60 5.27
CA ARG A 289 25.78 -2.40 6.63
C ARG A 289 25.61 -0.92 6.89
N GLN A 290 24.47 -0.53 7.43
CA GLN A 290 24.15 0.87 7.73
C GLN A 290 23.52 0.97 9.10
N LEU A 291 24.12 1.76 9.98
CA LEU A 291 23.47 2.16 11.24
C LEU A 291 22.36 3.16 10.96
N VAL A 292 21.19 2.91 11.54
CA VAL A 292 20.03 3.83 11.47
C VAL A 292 19.64 4.20 12.90
N GLU A 293 19.87 5.45 13.24
CA GLU A 293 19.55 6.00 14.55
C GLU A 293 18.02 6.05 14.77
N PRO A 294 17.54 6.15 16.03
CA PRO A 294 16.13 6.31 16.33
C PRO A 294 15.52 7.54 15.65
N GLU A 295 14.29 7.40 15.17
CA GLU A 295 13.51 8.47 14.49
C GLU A 295 14.30 9.21 13.40
N SER A 296 15.20 8.48 12.71
CA SER A 296 16.16 9.06 11.77
C SER A 296 16.18 8.36 10.43
N PHE A 297 16.64 9.09 9.43
CA PHE A 297 16.88 8.61 8.07
C PHE A 297 18.33 8.21 7.86
N ALA A 298 18.54 7.21 7.01
CA ALA A 298 19.82 6.94 6.40
C ALA A 298 19.62 6.75 4.90
N GLU A 299 20.50 7.34 4.10
CA GLU A 299 20.55 7.17 2.64
C GLU A 299 21.84 6.47 2.27
N VAL A 300 21.71 5.36 1.53
CA VAL A 300 22.83 4.52 1.08
C VAL A 300 22.86 4.50 -0.42
N GLN A 301 23.89 5.07 -1.02
CA GLN A 301 24.12 4.95 -2.45
C GLN A 301 24.57 3.53 -2.77
N LEU A 302 23.85 2.85 -3.67
CA LEU A 302 24.14 1.49 -4.06
C LEU A 302 25.10 1.49 -5.25
N ASP A 303 26.33 1.06 -5.03
CA ASP A 303 27.34 0.95 -6.09
C ASP A 303 27.21 -0.42 -6.77
N LEU A 304 26.22 -0.52 -7.66
CA LEU A 304 25.85 -1.72 -8.38
C LEU A 304 26.29 -1.63 -9.84
N ILE A 305 26.72 -2.75 -10.41
CA ILE A 305 26.95 -2.88 -11.86
C ILE A 305 25.62 -3.14 -12.57
N ASP A 306 25.60 -3.10 -13.89
CA ASP A 306 24.43 -3.42 -14.70
C ASP A 306 23.85 -4.78 -14.35
N GLY A 307 22.54 -4.81 -14.15
CA GLY A 307 21.84 -6.04 -13.80
C GLY A 307 20.45 -5.78 -13.22
N ASP A 308 19.70 -6.85 -13.11
CA ASP A 308 18.42 -6.87 -12.41
C ASP A 308 18.65 -7.45 -11.01
N TYR A 309 18.29 -6.70 -9.97
CA TYR A 309 18.60 -7.02 -8.58
C TYR A 309 17.35 -7.27 -7.76
N LEU A 310 17.38 -8.32 -6.95
CA LEU A 310 16.58 -8.36 -5.74
C LEU A 310 17.36 -7.68 -4.60
N LEU A 311 16.66 -6.95 -3.77
CA LEU A 311 17.24 -6.26 -2.63
C LEU A 311 16.53 -6.71 -1.36
N ARG A 312 17.30 -7.19 -0.37
CA ARG A 312 16.83 -7.54 0.97
C ARG A 312 17.45 -6.58 1.97
N VAL A 313 16.63 -6.03 2.85
CA VAL A 313 17.07 -5.22 4.00
C VAL A 313 16.60 -5.91 5.27
N GLU A 314 17.54 -6.31 6.12
CA GLU A 314 17.30 -7.00 7.39
C GLU A 314 17.77 -6.14 8.56
N SER A 315 17.02 -6.10 9.65
CA SER A 315 17.36 -5.33 10.85
C SER A 315 16.75 -5.94 12.11
N ALA A 316 17.27 -5.57 13.27
CA ALA A 316 16.76 -6.07 14.55
C ALA A 316 15.43 -5.41 14.98
N VAL A 317 15.13 -4.20 14.49
CA VAL A 317 13.87 -3.48 14.73
C VAL A 317 13.24 -3.10 13.40
N PRO A 318 11.91 -2.94 13.34
CA PRO A 318 11.24 -2.60 12.09
C PRO A 318 11.75 -1.30 11.45
N LEU A 319 12.08 -1.35 10.17
CA LEU A 319 12.46 -0.20 9.34
C LEU A 319 11.48 -0.01 8.19
N LEU A 320 11.29 1.25 7.78
CA LEU A 320 10.82 1.58 6.45
C LEU A 320 12.00 1.60 5.48
N SER A 321 11.78 1.11 4.27
CA SER A 321 12.78 1.18 3.22
C SER A 321 12.18 1.49 1.86
N GLY A 322 12.98 2.08 0.97
CA GLY A 322 12.62 2.32 -0.41
C GLY A 322 13.87 2.67 -1.22
N VAL A 323 13.91 2.25 -2.47
CA VAL A 323 15.00 2.54 -3.40
C VAL A 323 14.52 3.48 -4.49
N ARG A 324 15.19 4.61 -4.65
CA ARG A 324 15.04 5.46 -5.83
C ARG A 324 15.98 4.95 -6.91
N ASN A 325 15.42 4.54 -8.02
CA ASN A 325 16.16 4.18 -9.22
C ASN A 325 15.94 5.23 -10.31
N THR A 326 16.97 5.58 -11.08
CA THR A 326 16.93 6.59 -12.12
C THR A 326 17.39 5.96 -13.44
N ILE A 327 16.71 6.30 -14.52
CA ILE A 327 17.12 5.92 -15.87
C ILE A 327 17.39 7.17 -16.73
N LEU A 328 18.25 7.03 -17.73
CA LEU A 328 18.53 8.10 -18.69
C LEU A 328 17.81 7.89 -20.03
N GLN A 329 17.50 6.67 -20.39
CA GLN A 329 16.85 6.30 -21.63
C GLN A 329 15.53 5.52 -21.36
N PRO A 330 14.44 5.80 -22.08
CA PRO A 330 14.30 6.70 -23.25
C PRO A 330 14.27 8.19 -22.91
N ALA A 331 14.05 8.55 -21.66
CA ALA A 331 14.15 9.91 -21.13
C ALA A 331 14.62 9.82 -19.69
N LEU A 332 15.19 10.93 -19.17
CA LEU A 332 15.58 11.01 -17.77
C LEU A 332 14.34 10.97 -16.88
N ASP A 333 14.26 9.92 -16.09
CA ASP A 333 13.14 9.67 -15.19
C ASP A 333 13.56 8.84 -13.98
N PHE A 334 12.72 8.76 -12.96
CA PHE A 334 12.98 7.95 -11.77
C PHE A 334 11.72 7.26 -11.30
N SER A 335 11.90 6.16 -10.58
CA SER A 335 10.83 5.52 -9.83
C SER A 335 11.33 5.07 -8.45
N TRP A 336 10.45 5.11 -7.47
CA TRP A 336 10.70 4.55 -6.16
C TRP A 336 10.16 3.13 -6.08
N LEU A 337 11.03 2.22 -5.69
CA LEU A 337 10.67 0.85 -5.40
C LEU A 337 10.54 0.69 -3.87
N THR A 338 9.39 0.26 -3.41
CA THR A 338 9.13 -0.05 -2.00
C THR A 338 9.06 -1.55 -1.78
N PRO A 339 9.10 -2.05 -0.54
CA PRO A 339 8.97 -3.47 -0.27
C PRO A 339 7.72 -4.07 -0.92
N ALA A 340 7.90 -5.21 -1.56
CA ALA A 340 6.86 -5.94 -2.28
C ALA A 340 6.16 -6.95 -1.37
N SER A 341 4.88 -7.19 -1.62
CA SER A 341 4.14 -8.30 -1.02
C SER A 341 4.61 -9.64 -1.59
N GLU A 342 4.49 -10.70 -0.80
CA GLU A 342 4.73 -12.06 -1.25
C GLU A 342 3.42 -12.70 -1.74
N PHE A 343 3.51 -13.45 -2.84
CA PHE A 343 2.38 -14.09 -3.51
C PHE A 343 2.64 -15.59 -3.74
N ASN A 344 1.57 -16.36 -3.84
CA ASN A 344 1.57 -17.70 -4.45
C ASN A 344 0.79 -17.71 -5.75
N ASP A 345 -0.17 -16.81 -5.90
CA ASP A 345 -0.99 -16.59 -7.10
C ASP A 345 -1.22 -15.09 -7.27
N LEU A 346 -0.90 -14.57 -8.42
CA LEU A 346 -1.02 -13.15 -8.74
C LEU A 346 -1.47 -13.00 -10.19
N THR A 347 -2.52 -12.21 -10.41
CA THR A 347 -2.97 -11.88 -11.75
C THR A 347 -2.95 -10.38 -11.95
N LEU A 348 -2.37 -9.94 -13.07
CA LEU A 348 -2.17 -8.53 -13.38
C LEU A 348 -2.61 -8.22 -14.80
N PRO A 349 -3.21 -7.07 -15.07
CA PRO A 349 -3.28 -6.51 -16.41
C PRO A 349 -1.87 -6.11 -16.87
N VAL A 350 -1.62 -6.21 -18.14
CA VAL A 350 -0.38 -5.73 -18.77
C VAL A 350 -0.70 -4.41 -19.48
N PRO A 351 -0.15 -3.28 -19.02
CA PRO A 351 -0.33 -2.00 -19.69
C PRO A 351 0.20 -2.07 -21.13
N ASN A 352 -0.47 -1.35 -22.03
CA ASN A 352 -0.08 -1.32 -23.47
C ASN A 352 1.17 -0.42 -23.69
N TYR A 353 2.25 -0.77 -23.00
CA TYR A 353 3.58 -0.17 -23.06
C TYR A 353 4.63 -1.28 -23.05
N LYS A 354 5.88 -0.94 -23.28
CA LYS A 354 6.97 -1.91 -23.11
C LYS A 354 7.10 -2.26 -21.64
N THR A 355 6.49 -3.39 -21.28
CA THR A 355 6.38 -3.84 -19.89
C THR A 355 7.24 -5.08 -19.66
N ARG A 356 8.05 -5.06 -18.62
CA ARG A 356 8.85 -6.19 -18.15
C ARG A 356 8.35 -6.67 -16.80
N LEU A 357 8.12 -7.95 -16.68
CA LEU A 357 7.88 -8.61 -15.41
C LEU A 357 9.20 -8.92 -14.73
N HIS A 358 9.31 -8.63 -13.45
CA HIS A 358 10.34 -9.11 -12.54
C HIS A 358 9.70 -10.00 -11.50
N VAL A 359 10.27 -11.19 -11.27
CA VAL A 359 9.86 -12.10 -10.20
C VAL A 359 11.07 -12.49 -9.40
N ALA A 360 11.03 -12.31 -8.10
CA ALA A 360 12.15 -12.65 -7.21
C ALA A 360 11.78 -13.81 -6.28
N ASN A 361 12.73 -14.72 -6.12
CA ASN A 361 12.74 -15.80 -5.16
C ASN A 361 13.68 -15.42 -4.00
N PHE A 362 13.14 -14.97 -2.90
CA PHE A 362 13.89 -14.68 -1.67
C PHE A 362 14.10 -15.92 -0.79
N GLY A 363 13.54 -17.06 -1.19
CA GLY A 363 13.67 -18.32 -0.46
C GLY A 363 15.02 -18.97 -0.63
N LEU A 364 15.31 -19.98 0.21
CA LEU A 364 16.55 -20.76 0.20
C LEU A 364 16.53 -21.95 -0.77
N ALA A 365 15.37 -22.27 -1.36
CA ALA A 365 15.19 -23.31 -2.37
C ALA A 365 14.75 -22.70 -3.70
N ALA A 366 15.05 -23.38 -4.81
CA ALA A 366 14.50 -23.02 -6.11
C ALA A 366 12.96 -23.12 -6.09
N LEU A 367 12.28 -22.25 -6.83
CA LEU A 367 10.84 -22.31 -7.04
C LEU A 367 10.51 -22.54 -8.52
N ILE A 368 9.41 -23.21 -8.78
CA ILE A 368 8.84 -23.33 -10.13
C ILE A 368 7.76 -22.26 -10.27
N LEU A 369 7.94 -21.41 -11.26
CA LEU A 369 7.03 -20.35 -11.65
C LEU A 369 6.23 -20.77 -12.87
N ASN A 370 4.92 -20.77 -12.81
CA ASN A 370 4.03 -20.99 -13.94
C ASN A 370 3.41 -19.67 -14.35
N LEU A 371 3.49 -19.34 -15.61
CA LEU A 371 2.93 -18.15 -16.22
C LEU A 371 1.81 -18.53 -17.17
N GLU A 372 0.70 -17.82 -17.10
CA GLU A 372 -0.40 -17.84 -18.05
C GLU A 372 -0.52 -16.42 -18.64
N ILE A 373 -0.14 -16.26 -19.90
CA ILE A 373 -0.18 -14.98 -20.62
C ILE A 373 -1.38 -15.00 -21.56
N LYS A 374 -2.28 -14.04 -21.39
CA LYS A 374 -3.49 -13.93 -22.20
C LYS A 374 -3.38 -12.75 -23.16
N THR A 375 -3.70 -13.02 -24.46
CA THR A 375 -3.78 -12.02 -25.53
C THR A 375 -5.09 -12.24 -26.29
N GLY A 376 -6.08 -11.38 -26.08
CA GLY A 376 -7.43 -11.57 -26.58
C GLY A 376 -8.04 -12.87 -26.08
N SER A 377 -8.31 -13.81 -27.01
CA SER A 377 -8.80 -15.16 -26.71
C SER A 377 -7.69 -16.21 -26.56
N ASN A 378 -6.44 -15.87 -26.89
CA ASN A 378 -5.32 -16.80 -26.85
C ASN A 378 -4.71 -16.80 -25.46
N VAL A 379 -4.31 -18.01 -25.01
CA VAL A 379 -3.63 -18.22 -23.72
C VAL A 379 -2.35 -19.01 -23.99
N GLU A 380 -1.23 -18.46 -23.55
CA GLU A 380 0.08 -19.10 -23.60
C GLU A 380 0.51 -19.49 -22.20
N TYR A 381 1.04 -20.72 -22.03
CA TYR A 381 1.56 -21.23 -20.76
C TYR A 381 3.07 -21.39 -20.86
N GLN A 382 3.77 -20.89 -19.85
CA GLN A 382 5.22 -21.01 -19.72
C GLN A 382 5.55 -21.44 -18.29
N SER A 383 6.66 -22.16 -18.11
CA SER A 383 7.14 -22.54 -16.78
C SER A 383 8.63 -22.30 -16.67
N PHE A 384 9.08 -21.72 -15.56
CA PHE A 384 10.45 -21.36 -15.31
C PHE A 384 10.87 -21.84 -13.92
N GLU A 385 12.11 -22.27 -13.78
CA GLU A 385 12.75 -22.49 -12.49
C GLU A 385 13.52 -21.22 -12.11
N ILE A 386 13.25 -20.69 -10.92
CA ILE A 386 13.97 -19.55 -10.36
C ILE A 386 14.80 -20.05 -9.18
N ALA A 387 16.12 -19.98 -9.29
CA ALA A 387 17.03 -20.40 -8.24
C ALA A 387 16.77 -19.64 -6.92
N SER A 388 17.29 -20.16 -5.82
CA SER A 388 17.27 -19.45 -4.53
C SER A 388 17.99 -18.09 -4.63
N LEU A 389 17.48 -17.08 -3.95
CA LEU A 389 18.04 -15.73 -3.89
C LEU A 389 18.35 -15.16 -5.28
N SER A 390 17.43 -15.34 -6.23
CA SER A 390 17.59 -14.83 -7.59
C SER A 390 16.32 -14.15 -8.12
N GLN A 391 16.51 -13.32 -9.13
CA GLN A 391 15.43 -12.65 -9.86
C GLN A 391 15.39 -13.10 -11.31
N PHE A 392 14.18 -13.37 -11.79
CA PHE A 392 13.86 -13.65 -13.18
C PHE A 392 13.18 -12.42 -13.81
N SER A 393 13.48 -12.13 -15.06
CA SER A 393 12.88 -10.99 -15.77
C SER A 393 12.42 -11.42 -17.17
N LEU A 394 11.21 -11.02 -17.54
CA LEU A 394 10.58 -11.36 -18.82
C LEU A 394 9.89 -10.14 -19.44
N LEU A 395 10.18 -9.85 -20.71
CA LEU A 395 9.41 -8.87 -21.46
C LEU A 395 8.02 -9.44 -21.77
N LEU A 396 6.99 -8.75 -21.36
CA LEU A 396 5.61 -9.19 -21.53
C LEU A 396 5.05 -8.77 -22.90
N SER A 397 4.22 -9.67 -23.43
CA SER A 397 3.35 -9.41 -24.58
C SER A 397 1.99 -10.02 -24.25
N GLY A 398 0.92 -9.22 -24.24
CA GLY A 398 -0.42 -9.71 -23.91
C GLY A 398 -1.23 -8.67 -23.14
N ASP A 399 -2.46 -9.02 -22.80
CA ASP A 399 -3.40 -8.13 -22.11
C ASP A 399 -3.37 -8.33 -20.59
N SER A 400 -3.04 -9.58 -20.18
CA SER A 400 -2.93 -9.92 -18.76
C SER A 400 -1.98 -11.10 -18.56
N ILE A 401 -1.46 -11.22 -17.33
CA ILE A 401 -0.61 -12.31 -16.91
C ILE A 401 -1.09 -12.85 -15.55
N ARG A 402 -1.16 -14.18 -15.44
CA ARG A 402 -1.29 -14.88 -14.16
C ARG A 402 0.01 -15.60 -13.85
N ILE A 403 0.46 -15.44 -12.61
CA ILE A 403 1.71 -15.97 -12.07
C ILE A 403 1.33 -16.88 -10.91
N ASN A 404 1.76 -18.13 -10.96
CA ASN A 404 1.45 -19.10 -9.91
C ASN A 404 2.68 -19.92 -9.52
N SER A 405 2.86 -20.16 -8.23
CA SER A 405 3.89 -21.01 -7.67
C SER A 405 3.45 -21.67 -6.37
N ALA A 406 3.94 -22.87 -6.09
CA ALA A 406 3.74 -23.53 -4.80
C ALA A 406 4.49 -22.82 -3.65
N SER A 407 5.58 -22.12 -3.97
CA SER A 407 6.36 -21.31 -3.02
C SER A 407 6.05 -19.84 -3.19
N LYS A 408 6.27 -19.07 -2.15
CA LYS A 408 6.08 -17.61 -2.20
C LYS A 408 7.13 -16.96 -3.11
N PHE A 409 6.68 -15.94 -3.84
CA PHE A 409 7.51 -15.07 -4.68
C PHE A 409 7.07 -13.61 -4.49
N THR A 410 7.94 -12.69 -4.86
CA THR A 410 7.57 -11.27 -5.03
C THR A 410 7.64 -10.90 -6.51
N ALA A 411 6.89 -9.89 -6.91
CA ALA A 411 6.85 -9.44 -8.30
C ALA A 411 6.84 -7.92 -8.41
N ALA A 412 7.30 -7.41 -9.57
CA ALA A 412 7.16 -6.03 -9.97
C ALA A 412 6.97 -5.95 -11.49
N LEU A 413 6.27 -4.93 -11.97
CA LEU A 413 6.20 -4.58 -13.38
C LEU A 413 7.04 -3.33 -13.62
N GLU A 414 8.03 -3.46 -14.48
CA GLU A 414 8.82 -2.33 -14.99
C GLU A 414 8.22 -1.87 -16.31
N VAL A 415 7.80 -0.62 -16.38
CA VAL A 415 7.32 0.01 -17.62
C VAL A 415 8.35 1.01 -18.10
N ILE A 416 8.86 0.80 -19.31
CA ILE A 416 9.80 1.70 -19.97
C ILE A 416 9.20 2.08 -21.32
N ASP A 417 8.84 3.33 -21.47
CA ASP A 417 8.33 3.88 -22.73
C ASP A 417 8.64 5.38 -22.81
N VAL A 418 8.45 5.96 -24.01
CA VAL A 418 8.52 7.43 -24.11
C VAL A 418 7.22 7.99 -23.51
N PRO A 419 7.31 8.89 -22.49
CA PRO A 419 8.48 9.71 -22.14
C PRO A 419 9.26 9.27 -20.90
N GLY A 420 9.14 8.03 -20.37
CA GLY A 420 9.83 7.75 -19.13
C GLY A 420 9.77 6.31 -18.62
N TYR A 421 9.72 6.14 -17.31
CA TYR A 421 9.94 4.91 -16.60
C TYR A 421 9.11 4.84 -15.31
N ALA A 422 8.53 3.70 -15.02
CA ALA A 422 7.90 3.45 -13.73
C ALA A 422 8.06 1.99 -13.31
N VAL A 423 8.14 1.74 -12.02
CA VAL A 423 8.07 0.40 -11.43
C VAL A 423 6.79 0.29 -10.61
N ILE A 424 5.96 -0.67 -10.96
CA ILE A 424 4.69 -0.95 -10.32
C ILE A 424 4.89 -2.12 -9.38
N ASN A 425 4.69 -1.91 -8.09
CA ASN A 425 4.60 -2.98 -7.10
C ASN A 425 3.16 -3.49 -7.05
N PRO A 426 2.89 -4.73 -7.50
CA PRO A 426 1.56 -5.29 -7.45
C PRO A 426 1.00 -5.33 -6.02
N ARG A 427 -0.32 -5.26 -5.93
CA ARG A 427 -1.06 -5.54 -4.70
C ARG A 427 -1.72 -6.90 -4.81
N GLU A 428 -2.01 -7.52 -3.68
CA GLU A 428 -2.76 -8.76 -3.66
C GLU A 428 -4.07 -8.59 -4.44
N ASN A 429 -4.39 -9.59 -5.26
CA ASN A 429 -5.65 -9.58 -5.99
C ASN A 429 -6.80 -9.56 -5.01
N GLN A 430 -7.68 -8.58 -5.18
CA GLN A 430 -8.85 -8.46 -4.35
C GLN A 430 -9.85 -9.55 -4.75
N ASN A 431 -10.33 -10.30 -3.77
CA ASN A 431 -11.44 -11.25 -3.90
C ASN A 431 -12.54 -10.84 -2.96
N PHE A 432 -13.77 -11.17 -3.29
CA PHE A 432 -14.85 -11.17 -2.31
C PHE A 432 -14.51 -12.13 -1.19
N GLY A 433 -14.44 -11.62 0.02
CA GLY A 433 -14.46 -12.48 1.19
C GLY A 433 -15.78 -13.23 1.26
N ASP A 434 -15.78 -14.46 1.77
CA ASP A 434 -17.01 -15.16 2.12
C ASP A 434 -17.84 -14.33 3.10
N ALA A 435 -19.18 -14.41 2.98
CA ALA A 435 -20.07 -13.73 3.91
C ALA A 435 -19.71 -14.13 5.35
N LEU A 436 -19.33 -13.14 6.16
CA LEU A 436 -18.98 -13.36 7.56
C LEU A 436 -20.26 -13.59 8.37
N SER A 437 -20.35 -14.74 9.04
CA SER A 437 -21.39 -14.99 10.02
C SER A 437 -20.94 -14.46 11.39
N VAL A 438 -21.47 -13.33 11.79
CA VAL A 438 -21.19 -12.72 13.11
C VAL A 438 -22.24 -13.19 14.09
N THR A 439 -21.81 -13.85 15.16
CA THR A 439 -22.69 -14.23 16.26
C THR A 439 -22.78 -13.09 17.26
N VAL A 440 -23.90 -12.41 17.30
CA VAL A 440 -24.18 -11.36 18.28
C VAL A 440 -24.75 -12.04 19.53
N ARG A 441 -24.09 -11.86 20.68
CA ARG A 441 -24.50 -12.34 21.98
C ARG A 441 -25.25 -11.26 22.76
#